data_337c6e371597fb820822bd7883066129
#
_entry.id   337c6e371597fb820822bd7883066129
#
_cell.length_a   1.000
_cell.length_b   1.000
_cell.length_c   1.000
_cell.angle_alpha   90.00
_cell.angle_beta   90.00
_cell.angle_gamma   90.00
#
_symmetry.space_group_name_H-M   'P 1'
#
loop_
_entity.id
_entity.type
_entity.pdbx_description
1 polymer ?
#
loop_
_entity_poly.entity_id
_entity_poly.type
_entity_poly.pdbx_seq_one_letter_code
_entity_poly.pdbx_strand_id
1 'polypeptide(L)' 'MPIRWKINVLAALKDAGYSTYRLRKDKIFGERVIQQFRNGDPVSWEVLSRLCNLLNCDVGDIVTYAPGDDTPPGFKSSF' A
#
# COMPACT_ATOMS: atom_id res chain seq x y z
N MET A 1 11.36 6.35 -3.43
CA MET A 1 10.34 6.45 -4.49
C MET A 1 9.35 7.56 -4.18
N PRO A 2 8.90 8.30 -5.18
CA PRO A 2 7.93 9.38 -4.97
C PRO A 2 6.51 8.89 -4.65
N ILE A 3 6.24 7.61 -4.80
CA ILE A 3 4.94 7.05 -4.43
C ILE A 3 4.99 6.62 -2.98
N ARG A 4 4.03 7.08 -2.20
CA ARG A 4 3.98 6.81 -0.76
C ARG A 4 2.61 6.29 -0.36
N TRP A 5 2.58 5.62 0.78
CA TRP A 5 1.34 5.22 1.39
C TRP A 5 0.60 6.44 1.92
N LYS A 6 -0.62 6.59 1.48
CA LYS A 6 -1.48 7.70 1.91
C LYS A 6 -2.09 7.43 3.28
N ILE A 7 -2.24 6.15 3.61
CA ILE A 7 -2.85 5.70 4.86
C ILE A 7 -1.94 4.67 5.53
N ASN A 8 -2.20 4.39 6.80
CA ASN A 8 -1.58 3.26 7.47
C ASN A 8 -2.37 2.00 7.09
N VAL A 9 -1.79 1.21 6.22
CA VAL A 9 -2.45 0.03 5.65
C VAL A 9 -2.87 -0.97 6.73
N LEU A 10 -1.97 -1.25 7.68
CA LEU A 10 -2.28 -2.22 8.74
C LEU A 10 -3.40 -1.74 9.64
N ALA A 11 -3.43 -0.44 9.95
CA ALA A 11 -4.51 0.15 10.74
C ALA A 11 -5.83 0.11 9.97
N ALA A 12 -5.80 0.43 8.68
CA ALA A 12 -6.99 0.39 7.84
C ALA A 12 -7.55 -1.03 7.73
N LEU A 13 -6.66 -2.02 7.56
CA LEU A 13 -7.07 -3.42 7.51
C LEU A 13 -7.68 -3.87 8.84
N LYS A 14 -7.07 -3.46 9.95
CA LYS A 14 -7.60 -3.77 11.27
C LYS A 14 -9.00 -3.19 11.46
N ASP A 15 -9.20 -1.96 11.05
CA ASP A 15 -10.51 -1.30 11.12
C ASP A 15 -11.54 -2.00 10.25
N ALA A 16 -11.11 -2.61 9.16
CA ALA A 16 -11.97 -3.40 8.28
C ALA A 16 -12.19 -4.84 8.78
N GLY A 17 -11.60 -5.20 9.91
CA GLY A 17 -11.74 -6.53 10.47
C GLY A 17 -10.64 -7.50 10.12
N TYR A 18 -9.57 -7.03 9.49
CA TYR A 18 -8.44 -7.86 9.06
C TYR A 18 -7.20 -7.56 9.89
N SER A 19 -7.14 -8.12 11.10
CA SER A 19 -5.96 -7.99 11.93
C SER A 19 -4.76 -8.73 11.31
N THR A 20 -3.56 -8.41 11.76
CA THR A 20 -2.34 -9.08 11.30
C THR A 20 -2.44 -10.59 11.49
N TYR A 21 -2.99 -11.01 12.62
CA TYR A 21 -3.20 -12.43 12.90
C TYR A 21 -4.10 -13.07 11.84
N ARG A 22 -5.20 -12.41 11.51
CA ARG A 22 -6.14 -12.92 10.51
C ARG A 22 -5.54 -12.97 9.12
N LEU A 23 -4.74 -11.98 8.77
CA LEU A 23 -4.05 -11.95 7.49
C LEU A 23 -3.13 -13.16 7.32
N ARG A 24 -2.43 -13.53 8.39
CA ARG A 24 -1.55 -14.70 8.38
C ARG A 24 -2.34 -16.00 8.39
N LYS A 25 -3.36 -16.07 9.23
CA LYS A 25 -4.17 -17.28 9.40
C LYS A 25 -4.88 -17.67 8.11
N ASP A 26 -5.49 -16.69 7.46
CA ASP A 26 -6.24 -16.90 6.24
C ASP A 26 -5.34 -16.84 4.99
N LYS A 27 -4.05 -16.62 5.19
CA LYS A 27 -3.05 -16.52 4.11
C LYS A 27 -3.45 -15.48 3.06
N ILE A 28 -4.05 -14.39 3.51
CA ILE A 28 -4.44 -13.29 2.65
C ILE A 28 -3.18 -12.60 2.12
N PHE A 29 -2.23 -12.34 3.02
CA PHE A 29 -0.92 -11.82 2.69
C PHE A 29 0.15 -12.62 3.41
N GLY A 30 1.27 -12.85 2.73
CA GLY A 30 2.42 -13.51 3.32
C GLY A 30 3.14 -12.62 4.32
N GLU A 31 4.00 -13.23 5.14
CA GLU A 31 4.81 -12.53 6.13
C GLU A 31 5.60 -11.39 5.52
N ARG A 32 6.18 -11.62 4.35
CA ARG A 32 6.98 -10.63 3.64
C ARG A 32 6.16 -9.39 3.29
N VAL A 33 4.94 -9.59 2.82
CA VAL A 33 4.06 -8.49 2.43
C VAL A 33 3.65 -7.69 3.66
N ILE A 34 3.35 -8.36 4.76
CA ILE A 34 3.00 -7.71 6.02
C ILE A 34 4.16 -6.85 6.51
N GLN A 35 5.39 -7.33 6.38
CA GLN A 35 6.58 -6.55 6.72
C GLN A 35 6.73 -5.33 5.81
N GLN A 36 6.43 -5.48 4.53
CA GLN A 36 6.47 -4.35 3.60
C GLN A 36 5.46 -3.27 4.02
N PHE A 37 4.27 -3.66 4.43
CA PHE A 37 3.28 -2.71 4.93
C PHE A 37 3.77 -1.99 6.19
N ARG A 38 4.39 -2.73 7.09
CA ARG A 38 4.90 -2.18 8.35
C ARG A 38 6.03 -1.19 8.11
N ASN A 39 6.90 -1.48 7.17
CA ASN A 39 8.05 -0.64 6.85
C ASN A 39 7.72 0.49 5.89
N GLY A 40 6.54 0.48 5.29
CA GLY A 40 6.18 1.46 4.27
C GLY A 40 6.83 1.20 2.93
N ASP A 41 7.27 -0.03 2.68
CA ASP A 41 7.94 -0.40 1.43
C ASP A 41 6.94 -0.55 0.29
N PRO A 42 7.38 -0.38 -0.96
CA PRO A 42 6.50 -0.62 -2.11
C PRO A 42 6.14 -2.09 -2.24
N VAL A 43 4.96 -2.33 -2.78
CA VAL A 43 4.44 -3.67 -2.99
C VAL A 43 4.05 -3.85 -4.45
N SER A 44 3.78 -5.09 -4.85
CA SER A 44 3.38 -5.38 -6.23
C SER A 44 1.97 -4.87 -6.51
N TRP A 45 1.66 -4.74 -7.77
CA TRP A 45 0.32 -4.31 -8.21
C TRP A 45 -0.76 -5.31 -7.79
N GLU A 46 -0.40 -6.59 -7.76
CA GLU A 46 -1.32 -7.63 -7.32
C GLU A 46 -1.70 -7.42 -5.85
N VAL A 47 -0.74 -7.07 -5.01
CA VAL A 47 -0.99 -6.76 -3.61
C VAL A 47 -1.87 -5.53 -3.48
N LEU A 48 -1.58 -4.48 -4.25
CA LEU A 48 -2.42 -3.27 -4.25
C LEU A 48 -3.85 -3.59 -4.67
N SER A 49 -4.01 -4.40 -5.71
CA SER A 49 -5.34 -4.81 -6.18
C SER A 49 -6.10 -5.54 -5.09
N ARG A 50 -5.44 -6.42 -4.37
CA ARG A 50 -6.04 -7.16 -3.26
C ARG A 50 -6.44 -6.23 -2.12
N LEU A 51 -5.58 -5.26 -1.81
CA LEU A 51 -5.90 -4.25 -0.80
C LEU A 51 -7.14 -3.45 -1.17
N CYS A 52 -7.23 -3.01 -2.41
CA CYS A 52 -8.41 -2.28 -2.88
C CYS A 52 -9.68 -3.10 -2.71
N ASN A 53 -9.59 -4.38 -3.00
CA ASN A 53 -10.72 -5.29 -2.86
C ASN A 53 -11.13 -5.47 -1.39
N LEU A 54 -10.14 -5.68 -0.52
CA LEU A 54 -10.40 -5.89 0.91
C LEU A 54 -10.95 -4.64 1.59
N LEU A 55 -10.42 -3.47 1.23
CA LEU A 55 -10.81 -2.21 1.82
C LEU A 55 -11.97 -1.54 1.07
N ASN A 56 -12.37 -2.12 -0.06
CA ASN A 56 -13.43 -1.60 -0.91
C ASN A 56 -13.19 -0.14 -1.29
N CYS A 57 -12.00 0.14 -1.78
CA CYS A 57 -11.58 1.48 -2.17
C CYS A 57 -10.72 1.45 -3.41
N ASP A 58 -10.38 2.61 -3.94
CA ASP A 58 -9.52 2.74 -5.11
C ASP A 58 -8.06 2.83 -4.67
N VAL A 59 -7.15 2.55 -5.59
CA VAL A 59 -5.72 2.65 -5.33
C VAL A 59 -5.32 4.06 -4.90
N GLY A 60 -5.98 5.08 -5.44
CA GLY A 60 -5.73 6.47 -5.06
C GLY A 60 -6.10 6.81 -3.63
N ASP A 61 -6.89 5.96 -2.97
CA ASP A 61 -7.21 6.12 -1.56
C ASP A 61 -6.14 5.51 -0.66
N ILE A 62 -5.28 4.65 -1.21
CA ILE A 62 -4.28 3.90 -0.46
C ILE A 62 -2.90 4.51 -0.62
N VAL A 63 -2.54 4.90 -1.84
CA VAL A 63 -1.23 5.45 -2.16
C VAL A 63 -1.39 6.79 -2.86
N THR A 64 -0.33 7.59 -2.80
CA THR A 64 -0.32 8.89 -3.45
C THR A 64 1.05 9.13 -4.06
N TYR A 65 1.07 9.92 -5.11
CA TYR A 65 2.32 10.40 -5.69
C TYR A 65 2.70 11.69 -4.99
N ALA A 66 3.85 11.68 -4.35
CA ALA A 66 4.40 12.86 -3.69
C ALA A 66 5.66 13.26 -4.43
N PRO A 67 5.59 14.18 -5.39
CA PRO A 67 6.79 14.65 -6.09
C PRO A 67 7.71 15.29 -5.06
N GLY A 68 8.86 14.68 -4.89
CA GLY A 68 9.80 15.12 -3.88
C GLY A 68 11.21 15.07 -4.41
N ASP A 69 12.11 14.82 -3.50
CA ASP A 69 13.53 14.91 -3.76
C ASP A 69 14.05 13.93 -4.81
N ASP A 70 13.27 12.88 -5.08
CA ASP A 70 13.66 11.85 -6.04
C ASP A 70 13.38 12.22 -7.49
N THR A 71 12.66 13.32 -7.72
CA THR A 71 12.33 13.74 -9.06
C THR A 71 13.53 14.39 -9.71
N PRO A 72 14.06 13.84 -10.83
CA PRO A 72 15.21 14.44 -11.50
C PRO A 72 14.88 15.85 -12.02
N PRO A 73 15.87 16.74 -12.05
CA PRO A 73 15.69 18.06 -12.66
C PRO A 73 15.23 17.93 -14.10
N GLY A 74 14.21 18.70 -14.47
CA GLY A 74 13.66 18.66 -15.81
C GLY A 74 12.69 17.52 -16.07
N PHE A 75 12.50 16.63 -15.13
CA PHE A 75 11.52 15.57 -15.26
C PHE A 75 10.11 16.16 -15.28
N LYS A 76 9.31 15.75 -16.25
CA LYS A 76 7.92 16.18 -16.34
C LYS A 76 7.04 14.95 -16.44
N SER A 77 6.07 14.90 -15.54
CA SER A 77 5.01 13.92 -15.65
C SER A 77 4.04 14.41 -16.70
N SER A 78 4.01 13.75 -17.83
CA SER A 78 3.22 14.21 -18.97
C SER A 78 2.03 13.30 -19.24
N PHE A 79 1.25 13.11 -18.25
CA PHE A 79 0.03 12.34 -18.40
C PHE A 79 -1.18 13.26 -18.43
#